data_f012dc7af12d274f00b9362d033ffdf5
#
_entry.id   f012dc7af12d274f00b9362d033ffdf5
#
_cell.length_a   1.000
_cell.length_b   1.000
_cell.length_c   1.000
_cell.angle_alpha   90.00
_cell.angle_beta   90.00
_cell.angle_gamma   90.00
#
_symmetry.space_group_name_H-M   'P 1'
#
loop_
_entity.id
_entity.type
_entity.pdbx_description
1 polymer ?
#
loop_
_entity_poly.entity_id
_entity_poly.type
_entity_poly.pdbx_seq_one_letter_code
_entity_poly.pdbx_strand_id
1 'polypeptide(L)'
;EFPPKILGGLAVASYGITKGLSLQGDVETTFCLPKPTGEEEKFLHILGMNQVPIVWRDVDHEYLKSRLPNYTTPEEYYSLRDHIYADFSYMNVNDLGCMEFAGGYPKNLHEEINNYSIIAGVVARTREFDIIHAHDWLTYPAGVHAKMVSGKPLCIHVHATDFDRSRGQVNPTVYSIEKNGMDHADCIMCVSELTRQTVINHYHQDPRKCVAMHNAVYPLSPELDAIPRVEHPKEKVVTFLGRITMQK
;
A
#
# COMPACT_ATOMS: atom_id res chain seq x y z
N GLU A 1 3.08 2.43 -5.46
CA GLU A 1 4.05 2.87 -6.49
C GLU A 1 4.72 1.65 -7.13
N PHE A 2 4.91 1.69 -8.45
CA PHE A 2 5.58 0.64 -9.21
C PHE A 2 6.14 1.23 -10.53
N PRO A 3 7.32 0.78 -11.02
CA PRO A 3 7.84 1.24 -12.31
C PRO A 3 6.87 0.98 -13.49
N PRO A 4 6.85 1.86 -14.52
CA PRO A 4 7.75 2.97 -14.74
C PRO A 4 7.47 4.22 -13.90
N LYS A 5 6.36 4.29 -13.15
CA LYS A 5 6.01 5.43 -12.32
C LYS A 5 6.73 5.37 -10.96
N ILE A 6 7.91 5.96 -10.89
CA ILE A 6 8.74 6.00 -9.68
C ILE A 6 8.61 7.39 -9.02
N LEU A 7 7.99 7.45 -7.85
CA LEU A 7 7.87 8.67 -7.04
C LEU A 7 8.82 8.66 -5.84
N GLY A 8 9.33 7.47 -5.47
CA GLY A 8 10.23 7.30 -4.34
C GLY A 8 10.83 5.90 -4.24
N GLY A 9 11.55 5.64 -3.15
CA GLY A 9 12.20 4.35 -2.90
C GLY A 9 11.23 3.16 -2.78
N LEU A 10 9.97 3.43 -2.44
CA LEU A 10 8.94 2.39 -2.33
C LEU A 10 8.69 1.68 -3.67
N ALA A 11 8.67 2.43 -4.79
CA ALA A 11 8.48 1.84 -6.11
C ALA A 11 9.61 0.86 -6.47
N VAL A 12 10.85 1.23 -6.16
CA VAL A 12 12.04 0.38 -6.40
C VAL A 12 12.03 -0.84 -5.49
N ALA A 13 11.68 -0.68 -4.22
CA ALA A 13 11.58 -1.79 -3.28
C ALA A 13 10.47 -2.78 -3.69
N SER A 14 9.29 -2.28 -4.03
CA SER A 14 8.17 -3.12 -4.50
C SER A 14 8.54 -3.90 -5.77
N TYR A 15 9.20 -3.24 -6.72
CA TYR A 15 9.71 -3.90 -7.93
C TYR A 15 10.72 -4.99 -7.59
N GLY A 16 11.71 -4.70 -6.75
CA GLY A 16 12.74 -5.66 -6.37
C GLY A 16 12.18 -6.89 -5.66
N ILE A 17 11.23 -6.69 -4.74
CA ILE A 17 10.57 -7.77 -4.01
C ILE A 17 9.76 -8.65 -4.97
N THR A 18 8.91 -8.05 -5.82
CA THR A 18 8.08 -8.82 -6.75
C THR A 18 8.91 -9.53 -7.82
N LYS A 19 9.99 -8.90 -8.28
CA LYS A 19 10.95 -9.54 -9.20
C LYS A 19 11.65 -10.73 -8.53
N GLY A 20 12.09 -10.56 -7.29
CA GLY A 20 12.69 -11.64 -6.51
C GLY A 20 11.72 -12.81 -6.31
N LEU A 21 10.46 -12.54 -5.97
CA LEU A 21 9.41 -13.56 -5.83
C LEU A 21 9.17 -14.30 -7.16
N SER A 22 9.09 -13.58 -8.28
CA SER A 22 8.89 -14.19 -9.60
C SER A 22 10.01 -15.16 -10.01
N LEU A 23 11.23 -14.95 -9.50
CA LEU A 23 12.36 -15.81 -9.78
C LEU A 23 12.38 -17.10 -8.95
N GLN A 24 11.58 -17.17 -7.87
CA GLN A 24 11.45 -18.41 -7.06
C GLN A 24 10.67 -19.49 -7.81
N GLY A 25 9.74 -19.12 -8.69
CA GLY A 25 8.98 -20.03 -9.54
C GLY A 25 7.80 -20.74 -8.85
N ASP A 26 7.63 -20.58 -7.55
CA ASP A 26 6.55 -21.17 -6.74
C ASP A 26 5.57 -20.10 -6.20
N VAL A 27 5.79 -18.82 -6.53
CA VAL A 27 4.95 -17.70 -6.12
C VAL A 27 4.39 -16.96 -7.34
N GLU A 28 3.09 -16.95 -7.47
CA GLU A 28 2.37 -16.10 -8.41
C GLU A 28 1.96 -14.79 -7.72
N THR A 29 2.36 -13.67 -8.30
CA THR A 29 2.09 -12.35 -7.73
C THR A 29 1.11 -11.55 -8.57
N THR A 30 -0.02 -11.15 -7.96
CA THR A 30 -0.91 -10.11 -8.50
C THR A 30 -0.63 -8.80 -7.79
N PHE A 31 -0.12 -7.81 -8.51
CA PHE A 31 0.19 -6.50 -7.95
C PHE A 31 -0.92 -5.50 -8.26
N CYS A 32 -1.61 -5.05 -7.20
CA CYS A 32 -2.72 -4.12 -7.31
C CYS A 32 -2.22 -2.67 -7.36
N LEU A 33 -2.48 -1.96 -8.44
CA LEU A 33 -2.18 -0.54 -8.60
C LEU A 33 -3.47 0.27 -8.67
N PRO A 34 -3.54 1.48 -8.05
CA PRO A 34 -4.69 2.34 -8.23
C PRO A 34 -4.99 2.60 -9.71
N LYS A 35 -3.97 2.98 -10.47
CA LYS A 35 -4.04 3.23 -11.91
C LYS A 35 -2.72 2.84 -12.58
N PRO A 36 -2.65 1.70 -13.29
CA PRO A 36 -1.47 1.32 -14.05
C PRO A 36 -1.26 2.25 -15.25
N THR A 37 -0.02 2.29 -15.73
CA THR A 37 0.37 3.04 -16.94
C THR A 37 0.16 2.23 -18.20
N GLY A 38 0.14 0.89 -18.09
CA GLY A 38 0.14 -0.05 -19.20
C GLY A 38 1.53 -0.41 -19.73
N GLU A 39 2.58 0.19 -19.16
CA GLU A 39 3.99 -0.02 -19.54
C GLU A 39 4.77 -0.82 -18.47
N GLU A 40 4.08 -1.37 -17.48
CA GLU A 40 4.69 -2.19 -16.43
C GLU A 40 5.27 -3.49 -17.01
N GLU A 41 6.36 -3.98 -16.42
CA GLU A 41 6.99 -5.23 -16.84
C GLU A 41 6.05 -6.45 -16.64
N LYS A 42 6.14 -7.43 -17.56
CA LYS A 42 5.21 -8.57 -17.65
C LYS A 42 5.61 -9.79 -16.81
N PHE A 43 6.54 -9.67 -15.86
CA PHE A 43 6.94 -10.80 -15.02
C PHE A 43 5.96 -11.10 -13.87
N LEU A 44 4.98 -10.26 -13.68
CA LEU A 44 3.90 -10.42 -12.71
C LEU A 44 2.57 -9.96 -13.29
N HIS A 45 1.47 -10.32 -12.63
CA HIS A 45 0.15 -9.86 -13.03
C HIS A 45 -0.14 -8.49 -12.39
N ILE A 46 -0.32 -7.45 -13.22
CA ILE A 46 -0.76 -6.13 -12.77
C ILE A 46 -2.27 -6.05 -12.81
N LEU A 47 -2.89 -5.72 -11.69
CA LEU A 47 -4.31 -5.44 -11.58
C LEU A 47 -4.54 -3.94 -11.35
N GLY A 48 -5.09 -3.26 -12.34
CA GLY A 48 -5.56 -1.88 -12.19
C GLY A 48 -6.84 -1.83 -11.38
N MET A 49 -6.80 -1.21 -10.20
CA MET A 49 -7.99 -1.07 -9.34
C MET A 49 -9.06 -0.17 -10.00
N ASN A 50 -8.62 0.78 -10.84
CA ASN A 50 -9.51 1.58 -11.70
C ASN A 50 -10.17 0.81 -12.84
N GLN A 51 -9.85 -0.47 -13.01
CA GLN A 51 -10.40 -1.36 -14.04
C GLN A 51 -11.29 -2.46 -13.45
N VAL A 52 -11.44 -2.49 -12.12
CA VAL A 52 -12.30 -3.45 -11.43
C VAL A 52 -13.72 -2.91 -11.38
N PRO A 53 -14.69 -3.55 -12.09
CA PRO A 53 -16.08 -3.12 -12.03
C PRO A 53 -16.68 -3.43 -10.65
N ILE A 54 -17.42 -2.47 -10.12
CA ILE A 54 -18.10 -2.62 -8.84
C ILE A 54 -19.49 -3.19 -9.11
N VAL A 55 -19.72 -4.39 -8.62
CA VAL A 55 -21.05 -5.01 -8.59
C VAL A 55 -21.53 -4.96 -7.14
N TRP A 56 -22.66 -4.34 -6.87
CA TRP A 56 -23.17 -4.09 -5.52
C TRP A 56 -23.24 -5.33 -4.62
N ARG A 57 -23.57 -6.49 -5.15
CA ARG A 57 -23.55 -7.74 -4.37
C ARG A 57 -22.17 -8.13 -3.85
N ASP A 58 -21.11 -7.61 -4.48
CA ASP A 58 -19.71 -7.94 -4.16
C ASP A 58 -19.09 -6.90 -3.21
N VAL A 59 -19.81 -5.83 -2.88
CA VAL A 59 -19.37 -4.80 -1.94
C VAL A 59 -19.71 -5.21 -0.49
N ASP A 60 -18.78 -4.96 0.43
CA ASP A 60 -19.03 -5.13 1.84
C ASP A 60 -19.80 -3.92 2.39
N HIS A 61 -21.09 -4.09 2.59
CA HIS A 61 -21.99 -3.04 3.05
C HIS A 61 -21.74 -2.60 4.49
N GLU A 62 -21.30 -3.52 5.35
CA GLU A 62 -20.96 -3.17 6.74
C GLU A 62 -19.67 -2.35 6.78
N TYR A 63 -18.70 -2.68 5.94
CA TYR A 63 -17.50 -1.87 5.80
C TYR A 63 -17.81 -0.46 5.28
N LEU A 64 -18.68 -0.34 4.27
CA LEU A 64 -19.14 0.98 3.79
C LEU A 64 -19.81 1.79 4.89
N LYS A 65 -20.70 1.18 5.67
CA LYS A 65 -21.38 1.85 6.79
C LYS A 65 -20.38 2.37 7.82
N SER A 66 -19.33 1.63 8.12
CA SER A 66 -18.30 2.05 9.09
C SER A 66 -17.50 3.29 8.66
N ARG A 67 -17.55 3.64 7.37
CA ARG A 67 -16.86 4.80 6.76
C ARG A 67 -17.76 6.02 6.57
N LEU A 68 -19.07 5.89 6.79
CA LEU A 68 -19.96 7.04 6.80
C LEU A 68 -19.66 7.93 8.03
N PRO A 69 -19.78 9.27 7.90
CA PRO A 69 -19.55 10.17 9.01
C PRO A 69 -20.45 9.83 10.22
N ASN A 70 -19.89 9.86 11.42
CA ASN A 70 -20.57 9.54 12.68
C ASN A 70 -21.73 10.51 13.05
N TYR A 71 -22.15 11.40 12.17
CA TYR A 71 -23.14 12.46 12.42
C TYR A 71 -24.39 12.33 11.55
N THR A 72 -24.60 11.18 10.91
CA THR A 72 -25.86 10.95 10.18
C THR A 72 -26.94 10.45 11.15
N THR A 73 -28.10 11.10 11.12
CA THR A 73 -29.30 10.59 11.80
C THR A 73 -29.74 9.26 11.13
N PRO A 74 -30.52 8.40 11.83
CA PRO A 74 -31.07 7.20 11.20
C PRO A 74 -31.82 7.47 9.89
N GLU A 75 -32.57 8.58 9.82
CA GLU A 75 -33.31 8.99 8.62
C GLU A 75 -32.37 9.40 7.49
N GLU A 76 -31.34 10.19 7.76
CA GLU A 76 -30.28 10.54 6.79
C GLU A 76 -29.51 9.31 6.35
N TYR A 77 -29.26 8.36 7.28
CA TYR A 77 -28.64 7.08 6.96
C TYR A 77 -29.48 6.25 5.99
N TYR A 78 -30.78 6.12 6.24
CA TYR A 78 -31.68 5.39 5.33
C TYR A 78 -31.83 6.09 3.99
N SER A 79 -31.90 7.42 3.97
CA SER A 79 -31.92 8.22 2.76
C SER A 79 -30.60 8.10 1.96
N LEU A 80 -29.46 8.17 2.63
CA LEU A 80 -28.13 7.92 2.03
C LEU A 80 -28.01 6.50 1.52
N ARG A 81 -28.48 5.51 2.27
CA ARG A 81 -28.50 4.10 1.85
C ARG A 81 -29.30 3.93 0.56
N ASP A 82 -30.49 4.51 0.51
CA ASP A 82 -31.38 4.38 -0.67
C ASP A 82 -30.81 5.18 -1.86
N HIS A 83 -30.06 6.28 -1.61
CA HIS A 83 -29.29 6.99 -2.63
C HIS A 83 -28.02 6.27 -3.04
N ILE A 84 -27.29 5.63 -2.12
CA ILE A 84 -26.15 4.75 -2.43
C ILE A 84 -26.60 3.57 -3.31
N TYR A 85 -27.80 3.05 -3.11
CA TYR A 85 -28.37 2.02 -3.96
C TYR A 85 -28.90 2.56 -5.31
N ALA A 86 -29.23 3.85 -5.36
CA ALA A 86 -29.80 4.48 -6.56
C ALA A 86 -28.77 5.23 -7.42
N ASP A 87 -27.64 5.66 -6.85
CA ASP A 87 -26.73 6.58 -7.51
C ASP A 87 -25.26 6.30 -7.19
N PHE A 88 -24.53 5.75 -8.16
CA PHE A 88 -23.07 5.56 -8.10
C PHE A 88 -22.31 6.89 -7.95
N SER A 89 -22.98 8.04 -7.97
CA SER A 89 -22.37 9.38 -7.95
C SER A 89 -21.54 9.67 -6.70
N TYR A 90 -21.84 9.01 -5.57
CA TYR A 90 -21.08 9.17 -4.33
C TYR A 90 -19.69 8.49 -4.35
N MET A 91 -19.49 7.52 -5.24
CA MET A 91 -18.26 6.73 -5.28
C MET A 91 -17.32 7.13 -6.44
N ASN A 92 -17.60 8.23 -7.13
CA ASN A 92 -16.82 8.64 -8.30
C ASN A 92 -16.59 7.50 -9.31
N VAL A 93 -17.68 6.81 -9.65
CA VAL A 93 -17.69 5.65 -10.54
C VAL A 93 -17.99 6.12 -11.97
N ASN A 94 -17.21 5.69 -12.93
CA ASN A 94 -17.42 5.98 -14.34
C ASN A 94 -18.53 5.14 -14.97
N ASP A 95 -18.85 5.39 -16.25
CA ASP A 95 -19.91 4.70 -17.00
C ASP A 95 -19.71 3.16 -17.10
N LEU A 96 -18.49 2.68 -16.83
CA LEU A 96 -18.16 1.24 -16.80
C LEU A 96 -18.32 0.62 -15.40
N GLY A 97 -18.78 1.39 -14.44
CA GLY A 97 -18.91 0.93 -13.05
C GLY A 97 -17.57 0.82 -12.30
N CYS A 98 -16.51 1.49 -12.76
CA CYS A 98 -15.19 1.46 -12.16
C CYS A 98 -14.88 2.78 -11.45
N MET A 99 -14.19 2.71 -10.31
CA MET A 99 -13.70 3.91 -9.61
C MET A 99 -12.52 4.55 -10.34
N GLU A 100 -12.49 5.88 -10.33
CA GLU A 100 -11.36 6.62 -10.88
C GLU A 100 -10.31 6.95 -9.82
N PHE A 101 -9.03 6.90 -10.20
CA PHE A 101 -7.89 7.25 -9.37
C PHE A 101 -6.97 8.21 -10.10
N ALA A 102 -6.40 9.16 -9.36
CA ALA A 102 -5.38 10.07 -9.89
C ALA A 102 -4.06 9.35 -10.21
N GLY A 103 -3.82 8.23 -9.54
CA GLY A 103 -2.61 7.43 -9.72
C GLY A 103 -1.34 8.10 -9.16
N GLY A 104 -1.47 8.98 -8.17
CA GLY A 104 -0.39 9.71 -7.50
C GLY A 104 -0.79 10.10 -6.08
N TYR A 105 -0.33 11.28 -5.62
CA TYR A 105 -0.69 11.84 -4.33
C TYR A 105 -1.59 13.08 -4.51
N PRO A 106 -2.90 12.89 -4.73
CA PRO A 106 -3.82 14.01 -4.92
C PRO A 106 -4.15 14.70 -3.58
N LYS A 107 -4.86 15.84 -3.67
CA LYS A 107 -5.31 16.58 -2.47
C LYS A 107 -6.32 15.80 -1.64
N ASN A 108 -7.13 14.96 -2.28
CA ASN A 108 -8.14 14.07 -1.67
C ASN A 108 -7.59 12.67 -1.38
N LEU A 109 -6.33 12.56 -0.97
CA LEU A 109 -5.63 11.29 -0.76
C LEU A 109 -6.39 10.31 0.15
N HIS A 110 -7.02 10.81 1.22
CA HIS A 110 -7.79 9.94 2.14
C HIS A 110 -9.03 9.32 1.48
N GLU A 111 -9.67 10.05 0.57
CA GLU A 111 -10.77 9.52 -0.22
C GLU A 111 -10.28 8.42 -1.17
N GLU A 112 -9.16 8.63 -1.84
CA GLU A 112 -8.56 7.60 -2.70
C GLU A 112 -8.15 6.35 -1.92
N ILE A 113 -7.62 6.49 -0.69
CA ILE A 113 -7.33 5.36 0.19
C ILE A 113 -8.59 4.57 0.51
N ASN A 114 -9.71 5.25 0.81
CA ASN A 114 -10.97 4.61 1.09
C ASN A 114 -11.52 3.88 -0.15
N ASN A 115 -11.52 4.54 -1.31
CA ASN A 115 -11.96 3.95 -2.57
C ASN A 115 -11.12 2.72 -2.94
N TYR A 116 -9.81 2.81 -2.80
CA TYR A 116 -8.89 1.70 -3.00
C TYR A 116 -9.20 0.53 -2.06
N SER A 117 -9.53 0.81 -0.81
CA SER A 117 -9.90 -0.18 0.19
C SER A 117 -11.22 -0.90 -0.16
N ILE A 118 -12.22 -0.18 -0.66
CA ILE A 118 -13.50 -0.77 -1.10
C ILE A 118 -13.26 -1.76 -2.24
N ILE A 119 -12.49 -1.36 -3.25
CA ILE A 119 -12.18 -2.23 -4.39
C ILE A 119 -11.35 -3.44 -3.95
N ALA A 120 -10.44 -3.27 -3.00
CA ALA A 120 -9.68 -4.39 -2.44
C ALA A 120 -10.59 -5.46 -1.83
N GLY A 121 -11.69 -5.05 -1.17
CA GLY A 121 -12.72 -5.98 -0.70
C GLY A 121 -13.44 -6.71 -1.85
N VAL A 122 -13.78 -6.01 -2.93
CA VAL A 122 -14.37 -6.63 -4.14
C VAL A 122 -13.41 -7.65 -4.77
N VAL A 123 -12.14 -7.28 -4.92
CA VAL A 123 -11.09 -8.19 -5.43
C VAL A 123 -10.95 -9.41 -4.54
N ALA A 124 -10.92 -9.20 -3.22
CA ALA A 124 -10.77 -10.27 -2.23
C ALA A 124 -11.97 -11.26 -2.23
N ARG A 125 -13.15 -10.81 -2.63
CA ARG A 125 -14.34 -11.65 -2.75
C ARG A 125 -14.41 -12.42 -4.07
N THR A 126 -13.84 -11.86 -5.14
CA THR A 126 -14.03 -12.34 -6.50
C THR A 126 -12.83 -13.07 -7.09
N ARG A 127 -11.69 -13.09 -6.38
CA ARG A 127 -10.45 -13.73 -6.83
C ARG A 127 -9.90 -14.70 -5.79
N GLU A 128 -9.26 -15.74 -6.27
CA GLU A 128 -8.51 -16.70 -5.43
C GLU A 128 -7.09 -16.20 -5.19
N PHE A 129 -6.63 -16.32 -3.95
CA PHE A 129 -5.26 -16.02 -3.52
C PHE A 129 -5.02 -16.64 -2.13
N ASP A 130 -3.77 -16.75 -1.72
CA ASP A 130 -3.38 -17.38 -0.46
C ASP A 130 -2.99 -16.37 0.62
N ILE A 131 -2.40 -15.23 0.25
CA ILE A 131 -1.87 -14.23 1.17
C ILE A 131 -2.08 -12.82 0.64
N ILE A 132 -2.27 -11.88 1.55
CA ILE A 132 -2.35 -10.44 1.28
C ILE A 132 -1.06 -9.80 1.75
N HIS A 133 -0.43 -9.00 0.88
CA HIS A 133 0.77 -8.23 1.21
C HIS A 133 0.54 -6.74 0.95
N ALA A 134 0.50 -5.94 2.02
CA ALA A 134 0.22 -4.52 1.95
C ALA A 134 1.48 -3.69 2.28
N HIS A 135 1.81 -2.71 1.42
CA HIS A 135 3.02 -1.90 1.51
C HIS A 135 2.69 -0.47 1.95
N ASP A 136 3.19 -0.07 3.11
CA ASP A 136 3.01 1.23 3.74
C ASP A 136 1.53 1.61 4.03
N TRP A 137 1.36 2.63 4.83
CA TRP A 137 0.10 3.05 5.43
C TRP A 137 -1.03 3.33 4.44
N LEU A 138 -0.69 3.76 3.21
CA LEU A 138 -1.69 4.02 2.16
C LEU A 138 -2.46 2.76 1.74
N THR A 139 -1.85 1.58 1.88
CA THR A 139 -2.45 0.31 1.47
C THR A 139 -2.98 -0.53 2.65
N TYR A 140 -2.68 -0.14 3.88
CA TYR A 140 -3.12 -0.91 5.06
C TYR A 140 -4.65 -1.04 5.17
N PRO A 141 -5.45 0.03 4.93
CA PRO A 141 -6.90 -0.12 4.95
C PRO A 141 -7.41 -1.13 3.92
N ALA A 142 -6.80 -1.17 2.74
CA ALA A 142 -7.12 -2.15 1.70
C ALA A 142 -6.76 -3.58 2.13
N GLY A 143 -5.58 -3.76 2.71
CA GLY A 143 -5.13 -5.05 3.24
C GLY A 143 -6.04 -5.57 4.35
N VAL A 144 -6.42 -4.71 5.28
CA VAL A 144 -7.36 -5.05 6.39
C VAL A 144 -8.71 -5.44 5.85
N HIS A 145 -9.28 -4.66 4.92
CA HIS A 145 -10.58 -4.98 4.32
C HIS A 145 -10.53 -6.29 3.52
N ALA A 146 -9.50 -6.49 2.72
CA ALA A 146 -9.31 -7.75 1.99
C ALA A 146 -9.23 -8.96 2.93
N LYS A 147 -8.52 -8.83 4.07
CA LYS A 147 -8.48 -9.87 5.11
C LYS A 147 -9.86 -10.13 5.72
N MET A 148 -10.59 -9.07 6.06
CA MET A 148 -11.94 -9.22 6.64
C MET A 148 -12.90 -9.96 5.70
N VAL A 149 -12.82 -9.69 4.40
CA VAL A 149 -13.69 -10.30 3.39
C VAL A 149 -13.29 -11.74 3.08
N SER A 150 -11.98 -12.03 2.94
CA SER A 150 -11.49 -13.33 2.48
C SER A 150 -11.11 -14.31 3.59
N GLY A 151 -10.82 -13.80 4.80
CA GLY A 151 -10.22 -14.59 5.88
C GLY A 151 -8.75 -14.97 5.65
N LYS A 152 -8.12 -14.51 4.56
CA LYS A 152 -6.73 -14.83 4.23
C LYS A 152 -5.75 -14.04 5.09
N PRO A 153 -4.56 -14.57 5.37
CA PRO A 153 -3.56 -13.90 6.19
C PRO A 153 -3.07 -12.59 5.55
N LEU A 154 -2.87 -11.59 6.40
CA LEU A 154 -2.35 -10.27 6.02
C LEU A 154 -0.91 -10.10 6.49
N CYS A 155 -0.03 -9.86 5.55
CA CYS A 155 1.32 -9.38 5.79
C CYS A 155 1.41 -7.89 5.50
N ILE A 156 1.91 -7.11 6.46
CA ILE A 156 2.17 -5.68 6.29
C ILE A 156 3.67 -5.47 6.14
N HIS A 157 4.06 -4.65 5.16
CA HIS A 157 5.44 -4.23 4.95
C HIS A 157 5.60 -2.76 5.31
N VAL A 158 6.39 -2.48 6.33
CA VAL A 158 6.67 -1.15 6.85
C VAL A 158 7.97 -0.64 6.25
N HIS A 159 7.88 0.26 5.25
CA HIS A 159 9.05 0.90 4.65
C HIS A 159 9.49 2.13 5.43
N ALA A 160 8.56 2.85 6.05
CA ALA A 160 8.78 3.91 7.00
C ALA A 160 7.51 4.11 7.83
N THR A 161 7.65 4.54 9.08
CA THR A 161 6.53 4.95 9.92
C THR A 161 6.35 6.47 9.89
N ASP A 162 5.22 6.95 10.43
CA ASP A 162 5.03 8.39 10.57
C ASP A 162 6.02 9.01 11.59
N PHE A 163 6.51 8.24 12.55
CA PHE A 163 7.63 8.67 13.41
C PHE A 163 8.88 9.02 12.61
N ASP A 164 9.20 8.23 11.58
CA ASP A 164 10.34 8.50 10.70
C ASP A 164 10.09 9.74 9.82
N ARG A 165 8.87 9.86 9.28
CA ARG A 165 8.50 10.96 8.36
C ARG A 165 8.42 12.30 9.07
N SER A 166 7.93 12.33 10.31
CA SER A 166 7.65 13.53 11.09
C SER A 166 8.72 13.87 12.14
N ARG A 167 9.80 13.08 12.25
CA ARG A 167 10.80 13.17 13.33
C ARG A 167 10.17 13.09 14.72
N GLY A 168 9.17 12.22 14.88
CA GLY A 168 8.48 12.01 16.14
C GLY A 168 7.25 12.89 16.39
N GLN A 169 6.96 13.86 15.51
CA GLN A 169 5.74 14.68 15.56
C GLN A 169 4.64 14.04 14.73
N VAL A 170 4.18 12.87 15.13
CA VAL A 170 3.26 12.05 14.35
C VAL A 170 1.93 12.73 14.08
N ASN A 171 1.44 12.56 12.85
CA ASN A 171 0.07 12.92 12.47
C ASN A 171 -0.89 11.89 13.06
N PRO A 172 -1.86 12.30 13.92
CA PRO A 172 -2.76 11.35 14.59
C PRO A 172 -3.57 10.48 13.63
N THR A 173 -3.96 11.01 12.47
CA THR A 173 -4.72 10.26 11.46
C THR A 173 -3.85 9.18 10.82
N VAL A 174 -2.63 9.52 10.41
CA VAL A 174 -1.69 8.56 9.82
C VAL A 174 -1.32 7.49 10.84
N TYR A 175 -1.00 7.88 12.08
CA TYR A 175 -0.73 6.95 13.18
C TYR A 175 -1.88 5.97 13.39
N SER A 176 -3.12 6.47 13.40
CA SER A 176 -4.31 5.63 13.57
C SER A 176 -4.45 4.60 12.44
N ILE A 177 -4.19 4.99 11.20
CA ILE A 177 -4.23 4.08 10.04
C ILE A 177 -3.11 3.04 10.14
N GLU A 178 -1.87 3.47 10.44
CA GLU A 178 -0.74 2.57 10.63
C GLU A 178 -1.01 1.56 11.75
N LYS A 179 -1.44 2.05 12.92
CA LYS A 179 -1.77 1.23 14.08
C LYS A 179 -2.86 0.20 13.78
N ASN A 180 -3.96 0.64 13.15
CA ASN A 180 -5.06 -0.25 12.78
C ASN A 180 -4.60 -1.35 11.81
N GLY A 181 -3.79 -1.00 10.80
CA GLY A 181 -3.23 -1.98 9.88
C GLY A 181 -2.35 -3.00 10.60
N MET A 182 -1.45 -2.51 11.46
CA MET A 182 -0.55 -3.36 12.24
C MET A 182 -1.30 -4.27 13.23
N ASP A 183 -2.37 -3.78 13.86
CA ASP A 183 -3.19 -4.59 14.79
C ASP A 183 -3.85 -5.78 14.09
N HIS A 184 -4.29 -5.61 12.85
CA HIS A 184 -4.95 -6.65 12.06
C HIS A 184 -3.97 -7.58 11.33
N ALA A 185 -2.68 -7.22 11.23
CA ALA A 185 -1.69 -8.02 10.54
C ALA A 185 -1.34 -9.32 11.29
N ASP A 186 -1.17 -10.40 10.53
CA ASP A 186 -0.63 -11.67 11.01
C ASP A 186 0.91 -11.63 11.06
N CYS A 187 1.51 -10.87 10.14
CA CYS A 187 2.95 -10.64 10.06
C CYS A 187 3.24 -9.17 9.74
N ILE A 188 4.23 -8.60 10.39
CA ILE A 188 4.71 -7.24 10.13
C ILE A 188 6.18 -7.31 9.72
N MET A 189 6.44 -7.10 8.44
CA MET A 189 7.79 -7.01 7.88
C MET A 189 8.29 -5.58 8.01
N CYS A 190 9.42 -5.38 8.64
CA CYS A 190 10.05 -4.09 8.85
C CYS A 190 11.38 -4.04 8.08
N VAL A 191 11.63 -2.97 7.34
CA VAL A 191 12.84 -2.87 6.49
C VAL A 191 14.16 -2.80 7.26
N SER A 192 14.10 -2.67 8.57
CA SER A 192 15.28 -2.69 9.45
C SER A 192 14.92 -3.07 10.87
N GLU A 193 15.93 -3.46 11.67
CA GLU A 193 15.73 -3.66 13.10
C GLU A 193 15.31 -2.36 13.81
N LEU A 194 15.80 -1.21 13.36
CA LEU A 194 15.37 0.09 13.88
C LEU A 194 13.86 0.30 13.67
N THR A 195 13.36 0.06 12.45
CA THR A 195 11.93 0.14 12.13
C THR A 195 11.13 -0.87 12.94
N ARG A 196 11.66 -2.09 13.11
CA ARG A 196 11.03 -3.12 13.94
C ARG A 196 10.89 -2.65 15.41
N GLN A 197 11.92 -2.08 15.98
CA GLN A 197 11.84 -1.52 17.35
C GLN A 197 10.85 -0.36 17.45
N THR A 198 10.79 0.52 16.45
CA THR A 198 9.78 1.59 16.38
C THR A 198 8.36 1.00 16.39
N VAL A 199 8.10 -0.03 15.58
CA VAL A 199 6.80 -0.72 15.52
C VAL A 199 6.43 -1.36 16.86
N ILE A 200 7.36 -2.04 17.50
CA ILE A 200 7.13 -2.67 18.81
C ILE A 200 6.85 -1.60 19.88
N ASN A 201 7.72 -0.59 19.97
CA ASN A 201 7.71 0.35 21.10
C ASN A 201 6.64 1.43 20.97
N HIS A 202 6.40 1.96 19.75
CA HIS A 202 5.49 3.09 19.54
C HIS A 202 4.10 2.68 19.05
N TYR A 203 3.99 1.55 18.33
CA TYR A 203 2.70 1.00 17.91
C TYR A 203 2.23 -0.16 18.78
N HIS A 204 3.03 -0.53 19.81
CA HIS A 204 2.72 -1.56 20.80
C HIS A 204 2.37 -2.92 20.16
N GLN A 205 3.16 -3.31 19.15
CA GLN A 205 2.94 -4.56 18.45
C GLN A 205 3.66 -5.73 19.12
N ASP A 206 3.06 -6.92 19.02
CA ASP A 206 3.68 -8.16 19.53
C ASP A 206 5.01 -8.43 18.78
N PRO A 207 6.14 -8.52 19.49
CA PRO A 207 7.44 -8.79 18.86
C PRO A 207 7.49 -10.09 18.04
N ARG A 208 6.61 -11.07 18.35
CA ARG A 208 6.56 -12.38 17.67
C ARG A 208 6.02 -12.28 16.24
N LYS A 209 5.19 -11.28 15.92
CA LYS A 209 4.72 -11.06 14.57
C LYS A 209 5.54 -10.02 13.79
N CYS A 210 6.54 -9.38 14.41
CA CYS A 210 7.40 -8.38 13.81
C CYS A 210 8.72 -8.97 13.37
N VAL A 211 9.03 -8.89 12.08
CA VAL A 211 10.26 -9.43 11.49
C VAL A 211 11.05 -8.33 10.81
N ALA A 212 12.35 -8.22 11.08
CA ALA A 212 13.24 -7.34 10.32
C ALA A 212 13.62 -8.04 8.99
N MET A 213 13.26 -7.40 7.87
CA MET A 213 13.56 -7.87 6.53
C MET A 213 14.15 -6.71 5.71
N HIS A 214 15.46 -6.73 5.56
CA HIS A 214 16.18 -5.64 4.88
C HIS A 214 15.86 -5.61 3.40
N ASN A 215 15.73 -4.39 2.87
CA ASN A 215 15.71 -4.21 1.43
C ASN A 215 17.06 -4.65 0.84
N ALA A 216 16.98 -5.24 -0.36
CA ALA A 216 18.15 -5.63 -1.14
C ALA A 216 18.38 -4.68 -2.30
N VAL A 217 19.52 -4.80 -2.94
CA VAL A 217 19.84 -4.13 -4.20
C VAL A 217 20.03 -5.19 -5.27
N TYR A 218 19.66 -4.85 -6.49
CA TYR A 218 20.03 -5.68 -7.65
C TYR A 218 21.54 -5.63 -7.84
N PRO A 219 22.16 -6.73 -8.24
CA PRO A 219 23.54 -6.71 -8.72
C PRO A 219 23.68 -5.64 -9.80
N LEU A 220 24.75 -4.87 -9.74
CA LEU A 220 25.07 -3.92 -10.80
C LEU A 220 25.14 -4.65 -12.13
N SER A 221 24.61 -4.06 -13.20
CA SER A 221 24.77 -4.63 -14.53
C SER A 221 26.26 -4.68 -14.88
N PRO A 222 26.71 -5.64 -15.70
CA PRO A 222 28.11 -5.69 -16.14
C PRO A 222 28.63 -4.39 -16.77
N GLU A 223 27.70 -3.61 -17.34
CA GLU A 223 28.00 -2.30 -17.90
C GLU A 223 28.35 -1.27 -16.81
N LEU A 224 27.72 -1.33 -15.65
CA LEU A 224 28.05 -0.48 -14.51
C LEU A 224 29.34 -0.93 -13.80
N ASP A 225 29.64 -2.23 -13.79
CA ASP A 225 30.92 -2.75 -13.31
C ASP A 225 32.09 -2.35 -14.20
N ALA A 226 31.83 -2.08 -15.50
CA ALA A 226 32.81 -1.61 -16.47
C ALA A 226 33.13 -0.11 -16.37
N ILE A 227 32.36 0.66 -15.53
CA ILE A 227 32.67 2.07 -15.31
C ILE A 227 34.00 2.18 -14.56
N PRO A 228 35.01 2.90 -15.12
CA PRO A 228 36.29 3.08 -14.45
C PRO A 228 36.08 3.64 -13.05
N ARG A 229 36.63 2.96 -12.05
CA ARG A 229 36.62 3.49 -10.68
C ARG A 229 37.46 4.76 -10.65
N VAL A 230 36.82 5.84 -10.23
CA VAL A 230 37.52 7.11 -9.98
C VAL A 230 38.56 6.87 -8.90
N GLU A 231 39.78 7.37 -9.04
CA GLU A 231 40.79 7.31 -7.99
C GLU A 231 40.21 7.91 -6.71
N HIS A 232 40.43 7.22 -5.59
CA HIS A 232 39.94 7.69 -4.29
C HIS A 232 40.52 9.08 -4.02
N PRO A 233 39.68 10.08 -3.73
CA PRO A 233 40.18 11.39 -3.35
C PRO A 233 41.07 11.28 -2.10
N LYS A 234 42.17 12.04 -2.06
CA LYS A 234 43.08 12.07 -0.88
C LYS A 234 42.38 12.56 0.38
N GLU A 235 41.28 13.31 0.20
CA GLU A 235 40.45 13.84 1.29
C GLU A 235 39.35 12.83 1.66
N LYS A 236 38.96 12.86 2.92
CA LYS A 236 37.79 12.07 3.38
C LYS A 236 36.52 12.69 2.83
N VAL A 237 35.80 11.96 1.99
CA VAL A 237 34.56 12.41 1.37
C VAL A 237 33.40 11.70 2.03
N VAL A 238 32.41 12.48 2.48
CA VAL A 238 31.10 11.98 2.91
C VAL A 238 30.07 12.39 1.87
N THR A 239 29.47 11.42 1.21
CA THR A 239 28.47 11.66 0.17
C THR A 239 27.07 11.43 0.73
N PHE A 240 26.17 12.41 0.59
CA PHE A 240 24.75 12.26 0.80
C PHE A 240 24.02 12.16 -0.54
N LEU A 241 23.29 11.06 -0.73
CA LEU A 241 22.46 10.84 -1.91
C LEU A 241 21.01 10.69 -1.46
N GLY A 242 20.12 11.59 -1.85
CA GLY A 242 18.71 11.53 -1.49
C GLY A 242 17.98 12.86 -1.68
N ARG A 243 16.66 12.83 -1.52
CA ARG A 243 15.85 14.05 -1.51
C ARG A 243 16.14 14.83 -0.22
N ILE A 244 16.28 16.15 -0.34
CA ILE A 244 16.36 17.04 0.83
C ILE A 244 14.94 17.26 1.34
N THR A 245 14.60 16.63 2.45
CA THR A 245 13.28 16.71 3.08
C THR A 245 13.44 16.81 4.59
N MET A 246 12.37 17.15 5.30
CA MET A 246 12.38 17.17 6.77
C MET A 246 12.64 15.79 7.40
N GLN A 247 12.41 14.72 6.65
CA GLN A 247 12.64 13.33 7.09
C GLN A 247 14.14 12.96 7.08
N LYS A 248 14.95 13.58 6.20
CA LYS A 248 16.36 13.21 5.95
C LYS A 248 17.34 14.31 6.37
#